data_5baca2e8b2471f03e58fcf4921f6f95c
#
_entry.id   5baca2e8b2471f03e58fcf4921f6f95c
#
_cell.length_a   1.000
_cell.length_b   1.000
_cell.length_c   1.000
_cell.angle_alpha   90.00
_cell.angle_beta   90.00
_cell.angle_gamma   90.00
#
_symmetry.space_group_name_H-M   'P 1'
#
loop_
_entity.id
_entity.type
_entity.pdbx_description
1 polymer ?
#
loop_
_entity_poly.entity_id
_entity_poly.type
_entity_poly.pdbx_seq_one_letter_code
_entity_poly.pdbx_strand_id
1 'polypeptide(L)'
;CWSSSFGCYDVPDSIGDTAGQNGRGDRLCWCLGMADTLCRDCCELRPSPDAAPAACPVCAGSRLVSHAELSLLGIAHIDCDAFYASVEKRDRPAIREQPLIVGHPGGRGVVTTACYIARTFGVRSAMPMFQALERCPRAVVIAPDMAKYKAVSAEIRTIMLAATSVLEPVSLDEAYLDLTDEWRTEAPPAAEALAVIGARVEREVGITV
;
A
#
# COMPACT_ATOMS: atom_id res chain seq x y z
N CYS A 1 -10.54 26.48 8.76
CA CYS A 1 -11.38 26.76 9.95
C CYS A 1 -12.60 25.87 9.94
N TRP A 2 -12.58 24.73 10.64
CA TRP A 2 -13.79 24.07 11.15
C TRP A 2 -13.40 23.47 12.50
N SER A 3 -13.84 24.16 13.54
CA SER A 3 -13.85 23.66 14.91
C SER A 3 -15.12 22.83 15.07
N SER A 4 -15.00 21.60 15.48
CA SER A 4 -16.13 20.82 15.99
C SER A 4 -15.71 20.15 17.28
N SER A 5 -16.21 20.74 18.37
CA SER A 5 -16.19 20.19 19.71
C SER A 5 -17.05 18.94 19.76
N PHE A 6 -16.49 17.78 20.06
CA PHE A 6 -17.26 16.62 20.47
C PHE A 6 -17.17 16.47 21.98
N GLY A 7 -18.33 16.58 22.63
CA GLY A 7 -18.50 16.45 24.07
C GLY A 7 -18.35 14.99 24.53
N CYS A 8 -17.78 14.84 25.71
CA CYS A 8 -17.80 13.58 26.46
C CYS A 8 -19.27 13.26 26.81
N TYR A 9 -19.72 12.06 26.50
CA TYR A 9 -20.95 11.51 27.04
C TYR A 9 -20.60 10.67 28.26
N ASP A 10 -21.07 11.15 29.43
CA ASP A 10 -21.07 10.35 30.64
C ASP A 10 -22.13 9.25 30.55
N VAL A 11 -21.69 8.00 30.68
CA VAL A 11 -22.59 6.85 30.82
C VAL A 11 -22.84 6.66 32.34
N PRO A 12 -24.09 6.65 32.83
CA PRO A 12 -24.36 6.52 34.27
C PRO A 12 -24.07 5.09 34.77
N ASP A 13 -23.32 5.04 35.87
CA ASP A 13 -23.11 3.86 36.71
C ASP A 13 -24.43 3.35 37.28
N SER A 14 -24.84 2.16 36.86
CA SER A 14 -25.73 1.35 37.70
C SER A 14 -25.61 -0.11 37.28
N ILE A 15 -24.92 -0.91 38.06
CA ILE A 15 -25.26 -2.28 38.50
C ILE A 15 -24.10 -2.81 39.38
N GLY A 16 -24.40 -2.98 40.64
CA GLY A 16 -24.11 -4.01 41.65
C GLY A 16 -22.71 -4.60 41.80
N ASP A 17 -22.10 -4.32 42.95
CA ASP A 17 -20.99 -5.03 43.57
C ASP A 17 -21.19 -6.54 43.66
N THR A 18 -20.19 -7.33 43.23
CA THR A 18 -19.75 -8.52 43.96
C THR A 18 -18.23 -8.71 43.78
N ALA A 19 -17.56 -8.80 44.94
CA ALA A 19 -16.12 -8.90 45.07
C ALA A 19 -15.55 -10.21 44.47
N GLY A 20 -14.45 -10.09 43.68
CA GLY A 20 -13.56 -11.17 43.28
C GLY A 20 -12.20 -10.59 42.94
N GLN A 21 -11.28 -10.64 43.92
CA GLN A 21 -9.88 -10.25 43.77
C GLN A 21 -9.19 -11.22 42.81
N ASN A 22 -8.72 -10.73 41.65
CA ASN A 22 -7.46 -11.20 41.05
C ASN A 22 -6.91 -10.11 40.12
N GLY A 23 -5.75 -9.59 40.50
CA GLY A 23 -5.09 -8.48 39.84
C GLY A 23 -4.57 -8.84 38.47
N ARG A 24 -4.98 -8.09 37.51
CA ARG A 24 -4.25 -7.44 36.42
C ARG A 24 -5.19 -6.40 35.84
N GLY A 25 -5.10 -5.20 36.35
CA GLY A 25 -5.83 -4.06 35.81
C GLY A 25 -5.21 -3.61 34.50
N ASP A 26 -5.60 -4.21 33.40
CA ASP A 26 -5.46 -3.60 32.09
C ASP A 26 -6.45 -2.44 32.01
N ARG A 27 -5.99 -1.29 32.46
CA ARG A 27 -6.63 -0.03 32.14
C ARG A 27 -6.46 0.19 30.64
N LEU A 28 -7.44 -0.17 29.85
CA LEU A 28 -7.65 0.38 28.51
C LEU A 28 -7.91 1.89 28.67
N CYS A 29 -6.86 2.64 28.95
CA CYS A 29 -6.89 4.08 28.85
C CYS A 29 -6.89 4.38 27.34
N TRP A 30 -8.05 4.67 26.77
CA TRP A 30 -8.18 5.23 25.44
C TRP A 30 -7.53 6.61 25.45
N CYS A 31 -6.23 6.65 25.24
CA CYS A 31 -5.51 7.89 24.96
C CYS A 31 -5.90 8.36 23.55
N LEU A 32 -7.01 9.07 23.49
CA LEU A 32 -7.40 9.86 22.31
C LEU A 32 -6.27 10.87 22.02
N GLY A 33 -5.51 10.65 20.97
CA GLY A 33 -4.56 11.64 20.47
C GLY A 33 -3.18 11.14 20.05
N MET A 34 -2.83 9.86 20.25
CA MET A 34 -1.54 9.34 19.79
C MET A 34 -1.70 8.70 18.40
N ALA A 35 -1.00 9.24 17.41
CA ALA A 35 -0.89 8.62 16.11
C ALA A 35 0.17 7.50 16.16
N ASP A 36 -0.07 6.39 15.45
CA ASP A 36 0.98 5.41 15.20
C ASP A 36 1.81 5.84 13.99
N THR A 37 3.09 5.49 13.98
CA THR A 37 3.99 5.73 12.86
C THR A 37 4.57 4.41 12.39
N LEU A 38 4.35 4.11 11.11
CA LEU A 38 4.88 2.97 10.39
C LEU A 38 6.08 3.40 9.56
N CYS A 39 7.19 2.67 9.65
CA CYS A 39 8.32 2.80 8.75
C CYS A 39 8.23 1.77 7.62
N ARG A 40 8.12 2.20 6.37
CA ARG A 40 8.11 1.31 5.21
C ARG A 40 9.49 0.73 4.84
N ASP A 41 10.58 1.22 5.48
CA ASP A 41 11.93 0.71 5.22
C ASP A 41 12.28 -0.49 6.11
N CYS A 42 11.94 -0.45 7.40
CA CYS A 42 12.17 -1.56 8.34
C CYS A 42 10.90 -2.25 8.83
N CYS A 43 9.73 -1.81 8.37
CA CYS A 43 8.40 -2.33 8.70
C CYS A 43 7.99 -2.16 10.17
N GLU A 44 8.71 -1.38 10.96
CA GLU A 44 8.41 -1.15 12.37
C GLU A 44 7.22 -0.22 12.54
N LEU A 45 6.23 -0.64 13.33
CA LEU A 45 5.09 0.18 13.75
C LEU A 45 5.28 0.61 15.20
N ARG A 46 5.18 1.91 15.49
CA ARG A 46 5.37 2.48 16.82
C ARG A 46 4.35 3.57 17.15
N PRO A 47 3.93 3.69 18.41
CA PRO A 47 3.23 4.87 18.88
C PRO A 47 4.08 6.12 18.71
N SER A 48 3.49 7.19 18.18
CA SER A 48 4.12 8.50 18.07
C SER A 48 3.29 9.53 18.83
N PRO A 49 3.71 9.92 20.05
CA PRO A 49 2.91 10.78 20.91
C PRO A 49 2.78 12.22 20.40
N ASP A 50 3.67 12.64 19.49
CA ASP A 50 3.73 14.00 18.96
C ASP A 50 3.81 13.98 17.42
N ALA A 51 4.27 15.04 16.80
CA ALA A 51 4.44 15.11 15.35
C ALA A 51 5.30 13.95 14.81
N ALA A 52 4.92 13.44 13.62
CA ALA A 52 5.66 12.37 12.96
C ALA A 52 7.17 12.70 12.90
N PRO A 53 8.06 11.79 13.27
CA PRO A 53 9.49 12.02 13.23
C PRO A 53 9.97 12.23 11.79
N ALA A 54 11.03 13.01 11.60
CA ALA A 54 11.63 13.23 10.26
C ALA A 54 12.30 11.95 9.69
N ALA A 55 12.71 11.03 10.56
CA ALA A 55 13.32 9.76 10.20
C ALA A 55 12.98 8.67 11.23
N CYS A 56 12.99 7.43 10.79
CA CYS A 56 12.75 6.28 11.65
C CYS A 56 13.86 6.16 12.72
N PRO A 57 13.50 6.05 14.01
CA PRO A 57 14.49 5.93 15.08
C PRO A 57 15.23 4.57 15.07
N VAL A 58 14.72 3.58 14.32
CA VAL A 58 15.33 2.24 14.23
C VAL A 58 16.33 2.14 13.08
N CYS A 59 15.93 2.56 11.87
CA CYS A 59 16.73 2.38 10.66
C CYS A 59 17.16 3.69 9.99
N ALA A 60 16.78 4.86 10.54
CA ALA A 60 16.96 6.18 9.95
C ALA A 60 16.30 6.38 8.57
N GLY A 61 15.45 5.46 8.14
CA GLY A 61 14.68 5.59 6.90
C GLY A 61 13.67 6.73 6.95
N SER A 62 13.35 7.27 5.78
CA SER A 62 12.44 8.43 5.65
C SER A 62 11.05 8.08 5.13
N ARG A 63 10.80 6.81 4.74
CA ARG A 63 9.49 6.38 4.24
C ARG A 63 8.54 6.10 5.41
N LEU A 64 8.09 7.17 6.07
CA LEU A 64 7.22 7.10 7.24
C LEU A 64 5.78 7.43 6.88
N VAL A 65 4.84 6.70 7.48
CA VAL A 65 3.40 6.95 7.43
C VAL A 65 2.88 7.06 8.84
N SER A 66 2.21 8.16 9.17
CA SER A 66 1.64 8.37 10.51
C SER A 66 0.14 8.62 10.42
N HIS A 67 -0.64 7.87 11.18
CA HIS A 67 -2.08 8.02 11.27
C HIS A 67 -2.62 7.44 12.59
N ALA A 68 -3.66 8.04 13.14
CA ALA A 68 -4.25 7.60 14.40
C ALA A 68 -4.93 6.21 14.33
N GLU A 69 -5.24 5.73 13.12
CA GLU A 69 -5.97 4.48 12.92
C GLU A 69 -5.09 3.34 12.40
N LEU A 70 -3.76 3.52 12.26
CA LEU A 70 -2.89 2.49 11.66
C LEU A 70 -2.99 1.14 12.39
N SER A 71 -3.10 1.15 13.70
CA SER A 71 -3.26 -0.07 14.51
C SER A 71 -4.68 -0.67 14.49
N LEU A 72 -5.67 0.07 13.97
CA LEU A 72 -7.07 -0.33 13.92
C LEU A 72 -7.50 -0.86 12.55
N LEU A 73 -6.71 -0.60 11.52
CA LEU A 73 -7.02 -1.04 10.15
C LEU A 73 -6.85 -2.56 10.03
N GLY A 74 -7.79 -3.20 9.35
CA GLY A 74 -7.77 -4.65 9.14
C GLY A 74 -7.91 -5.04 7.68
N ILE A 75 -8.59 -4.21 6.87
CA ILE A 75 -8.78 -4.44 5.44
C ILE A 75 -7.80 -3.59 4.65
N ALA A 76 -7.08 -4.20 3.73
CA ALA A 76 -6.13 -3.52 2.86
C ALA A 76 -6.52 -3.64 1.39
N HIS A 77 -6.23 -2.60 0.62
CA HIS A 77 -6.20 -2.61 -0.83
C HIS A 77 -4.76 -2.40 -1.30
N ILE A 78 -4.25 -3.32 -2.09
CA ILE A 78 -2.92 -3.23 -2.70
C ILE A 78 -3.10 -2.98 -4.19
N ASP A 79 -2.35 -2.02 -4.72
CA ASP A 79 -2.26 -1.67 -6.15
C ASP A 79 -0.78 -1.51 -6.53
N CYS A 80 -0.35 -2.19 -7.59
CA CYS A 80 1.04 -2.14 -8.04
C CYS A 80 1.30 -0.90 -8.91
N ASP A 81 2.32 -0.14 -8.57
CA ASP A 81 2.70 1.11 -9.24
C ASP A 81 2.94 0.94 -10.75
N ALA A 82 2.04 1.49 -11.59
CA ALA A 82 2.13 1.44 -13.05
C ALA A 82 2.54 0.06 -13.57
N PHE A 83 1.88 -1.00 -13.12
CA PHE A 83 2.27 -2.40 -13.11
C PHE A 83 3.00 -2.86 -14.38
N TYR A 84 2.36 -2.84 -15.55
CA TYR A 84 2.99 -3.33 -16.78
C TYR A 84 4.25 -2.53 -17.13
N ALA A 85 4.23 -1.22 -16.94
CA ALA A 85 5.39 -0.38 -17.21
C ALA A 85 6.53 -0.64 -16.22
N SER A 86 6.22 -0.93 -14.96
CA SER A 86 7.20 -1.28 -13.92
C SER A 86 7.87 -2.61 -14.23
N VAL A 87 7.11 -3.63 -14.64
CA VAL A 87 7.63 -4.94 -15.08
C VAL A 87 8.56 -4.77 -16.30
N GLU A 88 8.16 -3.98 -17.31
CA GLU A 88 9.00 -3.75 -18.50
C GLU A 88 10.29 -3.00 -18.17
N LYS A 89 10.25 -2.02 -17.26
CA LYS A 89 11.44 -1.29 -16.80
C LYS A 89 12.36 -2.13 -15.94
N ARG A 90 11.82 -3.02 -15.12
CA ARG A 90 12.56 -3.99 -14.33
C ARG A 90 13.40 -4.90 -15.24
N ASP A 91 12.74 -5.47 -16.25
CA ASP A 91 13.35 -6.44 -17.17
C ASP A 91 14.30 -5.79 -18.19
N ARG A 92 14.17 -4.48 -18.42
CA ARG A 92 14.95 -3.71 -19.40
C ARG A 92 15.60 -2.48 -18.77
N PRO A 93 16.72 -2.63 -18.07
CA PRO A 93 17.38 -1.50 -17.37
C PRO A 93 17.73 -0.31 -18.31
N ALA A 94 17.96 -0.56 -19.60
CA ALA A 94 18.28 0.47 -20.59
C ALA A 94 17.16 1.50 -20.80
N ILE A 95 15.90 1.19 -20.44
CA ILE A 95 14.76 2.10 -20.56
C ILE A 95 14.27 2.62 -19.21
N ARG A 96 14.99 2.33 -18.12
CA ARG A 96 14.53 2.69 -16.74
C ARG A 96 14.24 4.17 -16.62
N GLU A 97 15.12 5.03 -17.15
CA GLU A 97 15.03 6.48 -17.07
C GLU A 97 14.30 7.13 -18.26
N GLN A 98 13.71 6.31 -19.15
CA GLN A 98 12.99 6.80 -20.31
C GLN A 98 11.48 6.83 -20.05
N PRO A 99 10.72 7.74 -20.68
CA PRO A 99 9.28 7.67 -20.71
C PRO A 99 8.85 6.39 -21.44
N LEU A 100 8.02 5.57 -20.80
CA LEU A 100 7.54 4.29 -21.30
C LEU A 100 6.03 4.26 -21.35
N ILE A 101 5.51 3.78 -22.47
CA ILE A 101 4.10 3.51 -22.70
C ILE A 101 3.96 2.03 -23.07
N VAL A 102 3.14 1.30 -22.35
CA VAL A 102 2.71 -0.05 -22.72
C VAL A 102 1.38 0.08 -23.47
N GLY A 103 1.33 -0.45 -24.68
CA GLY A 103 0.15 -0.38 -25.54
C GLY A 103 0.50 -0.75 -26.99
N HIS A 104 -0.53 -0.92 -27.82
CA HIS A 104 -0.31 -1.26 -29.23
C HIS A 104 0.05 0.00 -30.03
N PRO A 105 1.17 -0.02 -30.80
CA PRO A 105 1.64 1.15 -31.54
C PRO A 105 0.79 1.52 -32.78
N GLY A 106 -0.22 0.75 -33.12
CA GLY A 106 -1.09 1.01 -34.28
C GLY A 106 -2.04 2.19 -34.09
N GLY A 107 -2.51 2.78 -35.20
CA GLY A 107 -3.34 4.00 -35.19
C GLY A 107 -4.67 3.93 -34.43
N ARG A 108 -5.15 2.73 -34.11
CA ARG A 108 -6.31 2.51 -33.19
C ARG A 108 -5.90 2.00 -31.82
N GLY A 109 -4.59 1.95 -31.54
CA GLY A 109 -4.07 1.51 -30.26
C GLY A 109 -4.41 2.50 -29.14
N VAL A 110 -4.56 1.97 -27.92
CA VAL A 110 -4.71 2.77 -26.69
C VAL A 110 -3.56 2.48 -25.74
N VAL A 111 -3.27 3.45 -24.87
CA VAL A 111 -2.35 3.29 -23.76
C VAL A 111 -2.98 2.32 -22.77
N THR A 112 -2.33 1.19 -22.53
CA THR A 112 -2.72 0.26 -21.46
C THR A 112 -2.18 0.77 -20.13
N THR A 113 -0.88 1.10 -20.07
CA THR A 113 -0.23 1.68 -18.88
C THR A 113 0.87 2.64 -19.33
N ALA A 114 1.04 3.74 -18.59
CA ALA A 114 2.14 4.69 -18.76
C ALA A 114 2.96 4.77 -17.49
N CYS A 115 4.29 4.72 -17.58
CA CYS A 115 5.15 4.94 -16.42
C CYS A 115 5.06 6.38 -15.92
N TYR A 116 5.48 6.63 -14.68
CA TYR A 116 5.40 7.97 -14.07
C TYR A 116 6.10 9.05 -14.91
N ILE A 117 7.24 8.77 -15.54
CA ILE A 117 7.91 9.73 -16.43
C ILE A 117 7.00 10.10 -17.61
N ALA A 118 6.34 9.13 -18.26
CA ALA A 118 5.39 9.44 -19.33
C ALA A 118 4.16 10.22 -18.83
N ARG A 119 3.71 9.94 -17.60
CA ARG A 119 2.59 10.66 -16.96
C ARG A 119 2.90 12.14 -16.73
N THR A 120 4.17 12.54 -16.52
CA THR A 120 4.54 13.97 -16.39
C THR A 120 4.30 14.76 -17.69
N PHE A 121 4.27 14.09 -18.85
CA PHE A 121 3.88 14.67 -20.14
C PHE A 121 2.37 14.64 -20.40
N GLY A 122 1.59 14.24 -19.41
CA GLY A 122 0.12 14.16 -19.52
C GLY A 122 -0.40 12.90 -20.22
N VAL A 123 0.44 11.87 -20.41
CA VAL A 123 0.01 10.57 -20.90
C VAL A 123 -0.77 9.83 -19.80
N ARG A 124 -1.89 9.18 -20.18
CA ARG A 124 -2.76 8.45 -19.24
C ARG A 124 -3.24 7.13 -19.86
N SER A 125 -3.61 6.17 -19.01
CA SER A 125 -4.29 4.95 -19.44
C SER A 125 -5.58 5.26 -20.21
N ALA A 126 -5.95 4.39 -21.13
CA ALA A 126 -7.06 4.52 -22.07
C ALA A 126 -6.95 5.67 -23.09
N MET A 127 -5.88 6.47 -23.05
CA MET A 127 -5.63 7.51 -24.05
C MET A 127 -5.33 6.88 -25.42
N PRO A 128 -5.85 7.42 -26.55
CA PRO A 128 -5.42 6.99 -27.88
C PRO A 128 -3.91 7.14 -28.06
N MET A 129 -3.26 6.12 -28.65
CA MET A 129 -1.81 6.09 -28.78
C MET A 129 -1.24 7.28 -29.54
N PHE A 130 -1.93 7.75 -30.60
CA PHE A 130 -1.49 8.91 -31.37
C PHE A 130 -1.43 10.18 -30.49
N GLN A 131 -2.42 10.41 -29.62
CA GLN A 131 -2.42 11.55 -28.69
C GLN A 131 -1.31 11.40 -27.64
N ALA A 132 -1.06 10.19 -27.16
CA ALA A 132 0.01 9.91 -26.22
C ALA A 132 1.38 10.26 -26.82
N LEU A 133 1.61 9.90 -28.08
CA LEU A 133 2.85 10.20 -28.81
C LEU A 133 2.98 11.67 -29.20
N GLU A 134 1.89 12.38 -29.45
CA GLU A 134 1.90 13.84 -29.60
C GLU A 134 2.38 14.54 -28.31
N ARG A 135 1.96 14.04 -27.15
CA ARG A 135 2.35 14.60 -25.84
C ARG A 135 3.76 14.20 -25.43
N CYS A 136 4.16 12.98 -25.73
CA CYS A 136 5.47 12.43 -25.39
C CYS A 136 6.13 11.76 -26.60
N PRO A 137 6.67 12.52 -27.60
CA PRO A 137 7.19 11.98 -28.85
C PRO A 137 8.40 11.05 -28.67
N ARG A 138 9.11 11.16 -27.55
CA ARG A 138 10.28 10.31 -27.24
C ARG A 138 9.94 9.10 -26.39
N ALA A 139 8.66 8.80 -26.16
CA ALA A 139 8.28 7.65 -25.36
C ALA A 139 8.66 6.35 -26.07
N VAL A 140 9.24 5.43 -25.33
CA VAL A 140 9.38 4.04 -25.77
C VAL A 140 7.99 3.41 -25.71
N VAL A 141 7.55 2.77 -26.80
CA VAL A 141 6.28 2.06 -26.85
C VAL A 141 6.55 0.56 -26.91
N ILE A 142 5.95 -0.18 -25.99
CA ILE A 142 6.07 -1.64 -25.90
C ILE A 142 4.67 -2.25 -25.99
N ALA A 143 4.52 -3.26 -26.86
CA ALA A 143 3.29 -4.04 -26.92
C ALA A 143 3.10 -4.86 -25.62
N PRO A 144 1.86 -4.99 -25.09
CA PRO A 144 1.60 -5.72 -23.87
C PRO A 144 1.98 -7.21 -23.97
N ASP A 145 2.72 -7.72 -22.99
CA ASP A 145 2.99 -9.15 -22.82
C ASP A 145 2.17 -9.70 -21.65
N MET A 146 0.94 -10.13 -21.95
CA MET A 146 0.00 -10.60 -20.94
C MET A 146 0.44 -11.88 -20.24
N ALA A 147 1.24 -12.73 -20.89
CA ALA A 147 1.75 -13.95 -20.27
C ALA A 147 2.75 -13.61 -19.17
N LYS A 148 3.67 -12.69 -19.45
CA LYS A 148 4.63 -12.17 -18.48
C LYS A 148 3.94 -11.50 -17.29
N TYR A 149 2.98 -10.61 -17.55
CA TYR A 149 2.28 -9.89 -16.47
C TYR A 149 1.48 -10.82 -15.57
N LYS A 150 0.83 -11.86 -16.13
CA LYS A 150 0.16 -12.89 -15.33
C LYS A 150 1.13 -13.68 -14.44
N ALA A 151 2.33 -14.00 -14.96
CA ALA A 151 3.35 -14.69 -14.16
C ALA A 151 3.81 -13.82 -12.98
N VAL A 152 4.14 -12.54 -13.23
CA VAL A 152 4.54 -11.60 -12.17
C VAL A 152 3.41 -11.37 -11.16
N SER A 153 2.16 -11.23 -11.62
CA SER A 153 0.99 -11.13 -10.74
C SER A 153 0.87 -12.35 -9.81
N ALA A 154 1.13 -13.56 -10.32
CA ALA A 154 1.09 -14.78 -9.51
C ALA A 154 2.18 -14.81 -8.44
N GLU A 155 3.38 -14.32 -8.73
CA GLU A 155 4.47 -14.15 -7.75
C GLU A 155 4.05 -13.21 -6.62
N ILE A 156 3.49 -12.04 -6.97
CA ILE A 156 3.02 -11.05 -5.99
C ILE A 156 1.90 -11.65 -5.13
N ARG A 157 0.93 -12.34 -5.72
CA ARG A 157 -0.15 -13.02 -4.98
C ARG A 157 0.38 -14.05 -4.00
N THR A 158 1.44 -14.78 -4.36
CA THR A 158 2.08 -15.73 -3.44
C THR A 158 2.63 -15.02 -2.20
N ILE A 159 3.19 -13.83 -2.37
CA ILE A 159 3.67 -13.01 -1.24
C ILE A 159 2.49 -12.55 -0.38
N MET A 160 1.39 -12.10 -0.99
CA MET A 160 0.17 -11.68 -0.27
C MET A 160 -0.47 -12.83 0.51
N LEU A 161 -0.59 -14.02 -0.11
CA LEU A 161 -1.15 -15.22 0.50
C LEU A 161 -0.32 -15.77 1.66
N ALA A 162 0.96 -15.42 1.75
CA ALA A 162 1.76 -15.73 2.92
C ALA A 162 1.38 -14.90 4.16
N ALA A 163 0.68 -13.77 3.97
CA ALA A 163 0.23 -12.90 5.06
C ALA A 163 -1.22 -13.18 5.48
N THR A 164 -2.09 -13.57 4.57
CA THR A 164 -3.50 -13.92 4.86
C THR A 164 -4.04 -14.91 3.84
N SER A 165 -4.96 -15.77 4.27
CA SER A 165 -5.71 -16.67 3.37
C SER A 165 -6.91 -15.98 2.72
N VAL A 166 -7.32 -14.81 3.22
CA VAL A 166 -8.49 -14.06 2.74
C VAL A 166 -8.02 -12.96 1.80
N LEU A 167 -7.93 -13.29 0.52
CA LEU A 167 -7.47 -12.42 -0.56
C LEU A 167 -8.49 -12.42 -1.70
N GLU A 168 -8.95 -11.24 -2.09
CA GLU A 168 -9.86 -11.03 -3.23
C GLU A 168 -9.12 -10.27 -4.35
N PRO A 169 -8.73 -10.94 -5.45
CA PRO A 169 -8.11 -10.28 -6.59
C PRO A 169 -9.12 -9.44 -7.36
N VAL A 170 -8.83 -8.18 -7.59
CA VAL A 170 -9.64 -7.26 -8.44
C VAL A 170 -9.14 -7.32 -9.88
N SER A 171 -7.81 -7.27 -10.05
CA SER A 171 -7.15 -7.30 -11.35
C SER A 171 -5.83 -8.09 -11.28
N LEU A 172 -4.94 -7.93 -12.25
CA LEU A 172 -3.59 -8.51 -12.19
C LEU A 172 -2.68 -7.79 -11.19
N ASP A 173 -2.94 -6.52 -10.94
CA ASP A 173 -2.15 -5.60 -10.13
C ASP A 173 -2.84 -5.13 -8.85
N GLU A 174 -4.11 -5.48 -8.67
CA GLU A 174 -4.91 -5.06 -7.52
C GLU A 174 -5.51 -6.24 -6.77
N ALA A 175 -5.52 -6.15 -5.44
CA ALA A 175 -6.19 -7.10 -4.57
C ALA A 175 -6.63 -6.45 -3.24
N TYR A 176 -7.75 -6.93 -2.70
CA TYR A 176 -8.11 -6.72 -1.30
C TYR A 176 -7.59 -7.86 -0.43
N LEU A 177 -7.12 -7.51 0.76
CA LEU A 177 -6.67 -8.46 1.78
C LEU A 177 -7.44 -8.19 3.07
N ASP A 178 -7.97 -9.24 3.67
CA ASP A 178 -8.44 -9.18 5.04
C ASP A 178 -7.31 -9.64 5.98
N LEU A 179 -6.87 -8.72 6.83
CA LEU A 179 -5.81 -8.92 7.82
C LEU A 179 -6.36 -8.89 9.25
N THR A 180 -7.71 -8.95 9.41
CA THR A 180 -8.37 -8.95 10.72
C THR A 180 -8.42 -10.31 11.38
N ASP A 181 -7.82 -11.34 10.81
CA ASP A 181 -8.00 -12.75 11.17
C ASP A 181 -7.83 -12.99 12.69
N GLU A 182 -8.92 -13.35 13.36
CA GLU A 182 -8.96 -13.67 14.80
C GLU A 182 -8.04 -14.86 15.17
N TRP A 183 -7.65 -15.66 14.18
CA TRP A 183 -6.73 -16.79 14.30
C TRP A 183 -5.26 -16.38 14.47
N ARG A 184 -4.96 -15.11 14.30
CA ARG A 184 -3.60 -14.55 14.29
C ARG A 184 -3.21 -13.92 15.62
N THR A 185 -3.45 -14.58 16.72
CA THR A 185 -3.11 -14.08 18.07
C THR A 185 -1.63 -13.68 18.26
N GLU A 186 -0.74 -14.10 17.37
CA GLU A 186 0.70 -13.75 17.36
C GLU A 186 1.10 -12.98 16.09
N ALA A 187 0.15 -12.58 15.22
CA ALA A 187 0.46 -11.87 14.00
C ALA A 187 0.72 -10.37 14.25
N PRO A 188 1.58 -9.74 13.45
CA PRO A 188 1.77 -8.30 13.53
C PRO A 188 0.49 -7.54 13.14
N PRO A 189 0.31 -6.30 13.60
CA PRO A 189 -0.76 -5.42 13.15
C PRO A 189 -0.85 -5.35 11.62
N ALA A 190 -2.05 -5.15 11.08
CA ALA A 190 -2.28 -5.15 9.64
C ALA A 190 -1.39 -4.17 8.87
N ALA A 191 -1.14 -2.98 9.43
CA ALA A 191 -0.25 -1.98 8.83
C ALA A 191 1.20 -2.47 8.72
N GLU A 192 1.70 -3.18 9.74
CA GLU A 192 3.04 -3.78 9.72
C GLU A 192 3.10 -4.94 8.70
N ALA A 193 2.09 -5.81 8.69
CA ALA A 193 1.98 -6.88 7.70
C ALA A 193 2.00 -6.34 6.26
N LEU A 194 1.30 -5.23 5.99
CA LEU A 194 1.31 -4.56 4.70
C LEU A 194 2.68 -4.00 4.33
N ALA A 195 3.38 -3.39 5.28
CA ALA A 195 4.74 -2.90 5.05
C ALA A 195 5.69 -4.05 4.69
N VAL A 196 5.56 -5.20 5.38
CA VAL A 196 6.33 -6.42 5.07
C VAL A 196 6.00 -6.94 3.67
N ILE A 197 4.72 -6.98 3.27
CA ILE A 197 4.31 -7.37 1.90
C ILE A 197 4.97 -6.44 0.88
N GLY A 198 4.85 -5.12 1.05
CA GLY A 198 5.44 -4.13 0.15
C GLY A 198 6.95 -4.27 0.03
N ALA A 199 7.66 -4.40 1.16
CA ALA A 199 9.11 -4.61 1.18
C ALA A 199 9.54 -5.93 0.51
N ARG A 200 8.73 -6.99 0.64
CA ARG A 200 8.98 -8.26 -0.04
C ARG A 200 8.76 -8.16 -1.54
N VAL A 201 7.69 -7.50 -1.98
CA VAL A 201 7.44 -7.28 -3.42
C VAL A 201 8.57 -6.44 -4.03
N GLU A 202 9.01 -5.36 -3.38
CA GLU A 202 10.14 -4.55 -3.83
C GLU A 202 11.42 -5.39 -3.97
N ARG A 203 11.73 -6.24 -2.99
CA ARG A 203 12.97 -7.05 -2.94
C ARG A 203 12.92 -8.27 -3.85
N GLU A 204 11.83 -9.04 -3.84
CA GLU A 204 11.72 -10.35 -4.48
C GLU A 204 11.23 -10.24 -5.93
N VAL A 205 10.33 -9.29 -6.20
CA VAL A 205 9.73 -9.08 -7.53
C VAL A 205 10.34 -7.87 -8.25
N GLY A 206 10.87 -6.90 -7.53
CA GLY A 206 11.57 -5.73 -8.10
C GLY A 206 10.65 -4.64 -8.64
N ILE A 207 9.42 -4.54 -8.13
CA ILE A 207 8.46 -3.47 -8.42
C ILE A 207 7.89 -2.92 -7.10
N THR A 208 7.25 -1.74 -7.15
CA THR A 208 6.60 -1.10 -5.99
C THR A 208 5.08 -1.32 -5.97
N VAL A 209 4.53 -1.31 -4.75
CA VAL A 209 3.09 -1.40 -4.47
C VAL A 209 2.67 -0.35 -3.45
#